data_2a55cd48653a89894a85f98369f1394d
#
_entry.id   2a55cd48653a89894a85f98369f1394d
#
_cell.length_a   1.000
_cell.length_b   1.000
_cell.length_c   1.000
_cell.angle_alpha   90.00
_cell.angle_beta   90.00
_cell.angle_gamma   90.00
#
_symmetry.space_group_name_H-M   'P 1'
#
loop_
_entity.id
_entity.type
_entity.pdbx_description
1 polymer ?
#
loop_
_entity_poly.entity_id
_entity_poly.type
_entity_poly.pdbx_seq_one_letter_code
_entity_poly.pdbx_strand_id
1 'polypeptide(L)'
;DLILNKCLVARVYHAKIGNGVVKSIDTREAEALDGVVKVVTFKDVPNHCYPTPGHPWSVELAHQDVADRNLLTGRVRYYGDDIAAVVAEDEVTASRALKLIKVEYEEYPVVVSPKISMRGTEHPIHLDKKDNILARSSFAIGDVDSAMEKLP
;
A
#
# COMPACT_ATOMS: atom_id res chain seq x y z
N ASP A 1 6.46 -26.99 -1.49
CA ASP A 1 6.51 -25.92 -0.50
C ASP A 1 7.48 -26.29 0.62
N LEU A 2 8.25 -25.32 1.10
CA LEU A 2 9.21 -25.52 2.19
C LEU A 2 8.47 -25.37 3.52
N ILE A 3 8.31 -26.46 4.25
CA ILE A 3 7.73 -26.44 5.59
C ILE A 3 8.85 -26.60 6.60
N LEU A 4 9.07 -25.59 7.42
CA LEU A 4 10.06 -25.62 8.50
C LEU A 4 9.37 -26.01 9.81
N ASN A 5 10.00 -26.91 10.57
CA ASN A 5 9.51 -27.29 11.89
C ASN A 5 9.54 -26.09 12.86
N LYS A 6 8.45 -25.90 13.60
CA LYS A 6 8.30 -24.80 14.60
C LYS A 6 8.35 -23.39 14.00
N CYS A 7 8.00 -23.21 12.71
CA CYS A 7 7.79 -21.89 12.16
C CYS A 7 6.41 -21.35 12.54
N LEU A 8 6.37 -20.07 12.84
CA LEU A 8 5.11 -19.34 12.95
C LEU A 8 4.63 -18.95 11.55
N VAL A 9 3.32 -18.79 11.42
CA VAL A 9 2.67 -18.32 10.17
C VAL A 9 2.23 -16.89 10.35
N ALA A 10 2.59 -16.03 9.40
CA ALA A 10 2.10 -14.65 9.33
C ALA A 10 1.08 -14.50 8.20
N ARG A 11 -0.06 -13.86 8.50
CA ARG A 11 -1.07 -13.48 7.50
C ARG A 11 -1.42 -12.01 7.63
N VAL A 12 -1.58 -11.36 6.48
CA VAL A 12 -1.84 -9.92 6.40
C VAL A 12 -3.34 -9.65 6.34
N TYR A 13 -3.78 -8.62 7.07
CA TYR A 13 -5.12 -8.06 6.98
C TYR A 13 -5.13 -6.93 5.95
N HIS A 14 -5.91 -7.12 4.89
CA HIS A 14 -6.03 -6.19 3.79
C HIS A 14 -7.22 -5.25 3.97
N ALA A 15 -7.05 -4.01 3.54
CA ALA A 15 -8.10 -3.00 3.51
C ALA A 15 -9.28 -3.42 2.65
N LYS A 16 -10.50 -3.08 3.11
CA LYS A 16 -11.76 -3.39 2.41
C LYS A 16 -12.39 -2.18 1.73
N ILE A 17 -11.66 -1.08 1.65
CA ILE A 17 -12.05 0.16 0.98
C ILE A 17 -11.00 0.52 -0.09
N GLY A 18 -11.37 1.35 -1.06
CA GLY A 18 -10.47 1.74 -2.15
C GLY A 18 -9.69 3.02 -1.90
N ASN A 19 -10.15 3.90 -1.00
CA ASN A 19 -9.50 5.15 -0.63
C ASN A 19 -10.03 5.60 0.74
N GLY A 20 -9.15 6.00 1.65
CA GLY A 20 -9.57 6.46 2.97
C GLY A 20 -8.47 6.35 4.02
N VAL A 21 -8.88 6.45 5.27
CA VAL A 21 -7.99 6.28 6.44
C VAL A 21 -8.63 5.34 7.46
N VAL A 22 -7.78 4.62 8.18
CA VAL A 22 -8.20 3.81 9.32
C VAL A 22 -8.44 4.73 10.52
N LYS A 23 -9.70 4.86 10.95
CA LYS A 23 -10.07 5.62 12.17
C LYS A 23 -9.73 4.86 13.43
N SER A 24 -10.14 3.60 13.47
CA SER A 24 -9.85 2.71 14.59
C SER A 24 -9.59 1.29 14.11
N ILE A 25 -8.78 0.56 14.86
CA ILE A 25 -8.54 -0.86 14.70
C ILE A 25 -8.58 -1.52 16.07
N ASP A 26 -9.45 -2.52 16.22
CA ASP A 26 -9.59 -3.34 17.43
C ASP A 26 -9.07 -4.75 17.15
N THR A 27 -8.00 -5.13 17.85
CA THR A 27 -7.31 -6.41 17.70
C THR A 27 -7.52 -7.34 18.89
N ARG A 28 -8.21 -6.90 19.94
CA ARG A 28 -8.30 -7.60 21.24
C ARG A 28 -8.85 -9.02 21.13
N GLU A 29 -9.89 -9.23 20.33
CA GLU A 29 -10.46 -10.56 20.13
C GLU A 29 -9.51 -11.47 19.33
N ALA A 30 -8.75 -10.91 18.38
CA ALA A 30 -7.76 -11.65 17.63
C ALA A 30 -6.55 -12.02 18.49
N GLU A 31 -6.08 -11.12 19.35
CA GLU A 31 -4.97 -11.36 20.28
C GLU A 31 -5.31 -12.38 21.37
N ALA A 32 -6.59 -12.44 21.77
CA ALA A 32 -7.06 -13.38 22.77
C ALA A 32 -7.30 -14.81 22.24
N LEU A 33 -7.22 -15.01 20.93
CA LEU A 33 -7.42 -16.33 20.32
C LEU A 33 -6.22 -17.23 20.61
N ASP A 34 -6.50 -18.41 21.15
CA ASP A 34 -5.47 -19.41 21.46
C ASP A 34 -4.67 -19.81 20.20
N GLY A 35 -3.34 -19.86 20.32
CA GLY A 35 -2.41 -20.09 19.21
C GLY A 35 -2.00 -18.81 18.44
N VAL A 36 -2.55 -17.63 18.77
CA VAL A 36 -2.05 -16.34 18.26
C VAL A 36 -0.87 -15.88 19.10
N VAL A 37 0.25 -15.62 18.43
CA VAL A 37 1.48 -15.16 19.09
C VAL A 37 1.53 -13.64 19.15
N LYS A 38 1.13 -12.95 18.05
CA LYS A 38 1.16 -11.49 17.97
C LYS A 38 0.20 -10.98 16.90
N VAL A 39 -0.44 -9.85 17.17
CA VAL A 39 -1.05 -9.01 16.14
C VAL A 39 -0.24 -7.72 16.03
N VAL A 40 0.11 -7.35 14.82
CA VAL A 40 0.92 -6.15 14.50
C VAL A 40 0.08 -5.27 13.59
N THR A 41 -0.03 -4.00 13.92
CA THR A 41 -0.78 -3.00 13.13
C THR A 41 0.17 -1.95 12.54
N PHE A 42 -0.36 -1.08 11.69
CA PHE A 42 0.41 0.06 11.16
C PHE A 42 0.95 1.00 12.25
N LYS A 43 0.43 0.92 13.50
CA LYS A 43 0.92 1.71 14.65
C LYS A 43 2.17 1.11 15.29
N ASP A 44 2.42 -0.17 15.06
CA ASP A 44 3.49 -0.94 15.69
C ASP A 44 4.75 -1.04 14.83
N VAL A 45 4.67 -0.61 13.57
CA VAL A 45 5.78 -0.67 12.61
C VAL A 45 6.38 0.73 12.35
N PRO A 46 7.68 0.80 11.99
CA PRO A 46 8.28 2.08 11.62
C PRO A 46 7.57 2.72 10.41
N ASN A 47 7.34 4.02 10.48
CA ASN A 47 6.87 4.79 9.34
C ASN A 47 8.04 5.07 8.37
N HIS A 48 8.47 4.03 7.67
CA HIS A 48 9.55 4.07 6.69
C HIS A 48 9.00 3.69 5.32
N CYS A 49 9.19 4.57 4.34
CA CYS A 49 8.79 4.32 2.96
C CYS A 49 9.90 3.61 2.18
N TYR A 50 9.50 2.65 1.36
CA TYR A 50 10.37 1.94 0.43
C TYR A 50 9.76 1.92 -0.98
N PRO A 51 10.58 1.80 -2.04
CA PRO A 51 10.08 1.69 -3.40
C PRO A 51 9.50 0.30 -3.67
N THR A 52 8.61 0.22 -4.65
CA THR A 52 8.12 -1.07 -5.16
C THR A 52 9.26 -1.80 -5.87
N PRO A 53 9.52 -3.09 -5.56
CA PRO A 53 10.54 -3.85 -6.28
C PRO A 53 10.16 -4.04 -7.74
N GLY A 54 11.17 -4.11 -8.60
CA GLY A 54 10.98 -4.44 -10.01
C GLY A 54 11.67 -3.53 -11.01
N HIS A 55 12.14 -2.35 -10.58
CA HIS A 55 12.95 -1.50 -11.44
C HIS A 55 14.44 -1.61 -11.09
N PRO A 56 15.35 -1.54 -12.07
CA PRO A 56 16.76 -1.49 -11.78
C PRO A 56 17.11 -0.20 -11.02
N TRP A 57 17.97 -0.33 -10.03
CA TRP A 57 18.47 0.84 -9.32
C TRP A 57 19.24 1.75 -10.30
N SER A 58 19.05 3.06 -10.18
CA SER A 58 19.75 4.07 -10.97
C SER A 58 20.46 5.07 -10.08
N VAL A 59 21.63 5.52 -10.53
CA VAL A 59 22.37 6.64 -9.91
C VAL A 59 21.69 7.99 -10.19
N GLU A 60 20.90 8.07 -11.26
CA GLU A 60 20.16 9.28 -11.63
C GLU A 60 18.83 9.33 -10.87
N LEU A 61 18.63 10.38 -10.07
CA LEU A 61 17.43 10.57 -9.24
C LEU A 61 16.13 10.55 -10.06
N ALA A 62 16.16 11.06 -11.30
CA ALA A 62 15.00 11.08 -12.18
C ALA A 62 14.56 9.66 -12.64
N HIS A 63 15.44 8.67 -12.52
CA HIS A 63 15.21 7.29 -12.92
C HIS A 63 15.10 6.34 -11.74
N GLN A 64 15.15 6.88 -10.51
CA GLN A 64 14.94 6.07 -9.30
C GLN A 64 13.45 5.84 -9.06
N ASP A 65 13.14 4.67 -8.51
CA ASP A 65 11.78 4.39 -8.03
C ASP A 65 11.43 5.29 -6.84
N VAL A 66 10.19 5.74 -6.83
CA VAL A 66 9.67 6.54 -5.74
C VAL A 66 9.40 5.64 -4.54
N ALA A 67 10.00 6.00 -3.38
CA ALA A 67 9.74 5.32 -2.12
C ALA A 67 8.39 5.80 -1.54
N ASP A 68 7.32 5.11 -1.89
CA ASP A 68 5.94 5.50 -1.55
C ASP A 68 5.17 4.45 -0.76
N ARG A 69 5.77 3.31 -0.46
CA ARG A 69 5.13 2.21 0.25
C ARG A 69 5.61 2.07 1.68
N ASN A 70 4.66 1.84 2.58
CA ASN A 70 4.92 1.42 3.96
C ASN A 70 4.71 -0.08 4.09
N LEU A 71 5.32 -0.70 5.11
CA LEU A 71 5.10 -2.12 5.42
C LEU A 71 3.63 -2.38 5.78
N LEU A 72 3.08 -1.57 6.68
CA LEU A 72 1.66 -1.51 7.01
C LEU A 72 1.24 -0.04 7.01
N THR A 73 0.01 0.28 6.62
CA THR A 73 -0.45 1.65 6.51
C THR A 73 -1.83 1.87 7.10
N GLY A 74 -2.02 3.04 7.75
CA GLY A 74 -3.35 3.54 8.13
C GLY A 74 -3.98 4.42 7.04
N ARG A 75 -3.23 4.81 5.99
CA ARG A 75 -3.71 5.53 4.81
C ARG A 75 -3.97 4.53 3.68
N VAL A 76 -5.23 4.17 3.50
CA VAL A 76 -5.64 3.23 2.45
C VAL A 76 -5.69 3.95 1.10
N ARG A 77 -4.95 3.46 0.13
CA ARG A 77 -4.81 4.05 -1.22
C ARG A 77 -5.44 3.20 -2.32
N TYR A 78 -5.66 1.92 -2.03
CA TYR A 78 -6.33 0.97 -2.93
C TYR A 78 -6.97 -0.16 -2.12
N TYR A 79 -7.91 -0.87 -2.74
CA TYR A 79 -8.51 -2.05 -2.13
C TYR A 79 -7.45 -3.16 -1.99
N GLY A 80 -7.27 -3.63 -0.76
CA GLY A 80 -6.24 -4.62 -0.48
C GLY A 80 -4.93 -4.06 0.09
N ASP A 81 -4.86 -2.76 0.41
CA ASP A 81 -3.70 -2.17 1.09
C ASP A 81 -3.46 -2.82 2.46
N ASP A 82 -2.21 -2.98 2.87
CA ASP A 82 -1.82 -3.74 4.05
C ASP A 82 -1.96 -2.90 5.33
N ILE A 83 -2.85 -3.32 6.26
CA ILE A 83 -3.15 -2.56 7.48
C ILE A 83 -2.56 -3.19 8.73
N ALA A 84 -2.63 -4.52 8.84
CA ALA A 84 -2.20 -5.28 9.99
C ALA A 84 -1.71 -6.68 9.58
N ALA A 85 -1.01 -7.36 10.49
CA ALA A 85 -0.62 -8.75 10.31
C ALA A 85 -0.88 -9.54 11.59
N VAL A 86 -1.30 -10.78 11.45
CA VAL A 86 -1.41 -11.77 12.52
C VAL A 86 -0.30 -12.78 12.39
N VAL A 87 0.39 -13.06 13.49
CA VAL A 87 1.37 -14.13 13.63
C VAL A 87 0.79 -15.19 14.55
N ALA A 88 0.69 -16.43 14.10
CA ALA A 88 0.10 -17.54 14.84
C ALA A 88 0.90 -18.84 14.64
N GLU A 89 0.57 -19.85 15.41
CA GLU A 89 1.24 -21.16 15.37
C GLU A 89 0.92 -21.94 14.08
N ASP A 90 -0.23 -21.67 13.48
CA ASP A 90 -0.67 -22.30 12.23
C ASP A 90 -1.53 -21.38 11.36
N GLU A 91 -1.72 -21.78 10.11
CA GLU A 91 -2.44 -21.00 9.08
C GLU A 91 -3.94 -20.87 9.38
N VAL A 92 -4.56 -21.87 9.97
CA VAL A 92 -5.99 -21.86 10.30
C VAL A 92 -6.25 -20.88 11.41
N THR A 93 -5.42 -20.90 12.45
CA THR A 93 -5.47 -19.95 13.56
C THR A 93 -5.23 -18.52 13.10
N ALA A 94 -4.20 -18.27 12.27
CA ALA A 94 -3.95 -16.96 11.69
C ALA A 94 -5.15 -16.44 10.88
N SER A 95 -5.76 -17.32 10.07
CA SER A 95 -6.93 -16.97 9.24
C SER A 95 -8.19 -16.69 10.07
N ARG A 96 -8.37 -17.39 11.19
CA ARG A 96 -9.48 -17.13 12.13
C ARG A 96 -9.27 -15.81 12.84
N ALA A 97 -8.07 -15.55 13.32
CA ALA A 97 -7.72 -14.30 14.00
C ALA A 97 -7.94 -13.07 13.12
N LEU A 98 -7.58 -13.13 11.81
CA LEU A 98 -7.85 -12.04 10.87
C LEU A 98 -9.33 -11.64 10.81
N LYS A 99 -10.25 -12.60 10.95
CA LYS A 99 -11.70 -12.34 10.90
C LYS A 99 -12.21 -11.65 12.17
N LEU A 100 -11.45 -11.70 13.27
CA LEU A 100 -11.78 -11.07 14.55
C LEU A 100 -11.29 -9.62 14.64
N ILE A 101 -10.41 -9.20 13.73
CA ILE A 101 -9.96 -7.80 13.65
C ILE A 101 -11.11 -6.94 13.13
N LYS A 102 -11.44 -5.89 13.88
CA LYS A 102 -12.49 -4.91 13.55
C LYS A 102 -11.82 -3.60 13.16
N VAL A 103 -12.13 -3.09 11.97
CA VAL A 103 -11.56 -1.85 11.46
C VAL A 103 -12.68 -0.89 11.08
N GLU A 104 -12.59 0.33 11.58
CA GLU A 104 -13.45 1.45 11.17
C GLU A 104 -12.67 2.37 10.23
N TYR A 105 -13.30 2.74 9.14
CA TYR A 105 -12.69 3.60 8.12
C TYR A 105 -13.40 4.94 8.03
N GLU A 106 -12.66 5.95 7.64
CA GLU A 106 -13.19 7.14 7.00
C GLU A 106 -12.92 6.99 5.50
N GLU A 107 -14.00 6.79 4.74
CA GLU A 107 -13.91 6.51 3.30
C GLU A 107 -13.90 7.81 2.50
N TYR A 108 -13.06 7.84 1.48
CA TYR A 108 -12.97 8.93 0.51
C TYR A 108 -13.38 8.46 -0.88
N PRO A 109 -13.77 9.37 -1.78
CA PRO A 109 -14.05 9.02 -3.17
C PRO A 109 -12.90 8.27 -3.83
N VAL A 110 -13.22 7.16 -4.48
CA VAL A 110 -12.23 6.34 -5.19
C VAL A 110 -11.86 6.99 -6.52
N VAL A 111 -10.57 7.08 -6.82
CA VAL A 111 -10.05 7.65 -8.06
C VAL A 111 -9.56 6.53 -8.96
N VAL A 112 -10.33 6.21 -10.01
CA VAL A 112 -10.06 5.10 -10.94
C VAL A 112 -9.61 5.56 -12.34
N SER A 113 -9.62 6.86 -12.62
CA SER A 113 -9.21 7.42 -13.91
C SER A 113 -7.97 8.30 -13.76
N PRO A 114 -6.86 7.99 -14.45
CA PRO A 114 -5.67 8.84 -14.44
C PRO A 114 -5.96 10.29 -14.88
N LYS A 115 -6.80 10.48 -15.88
CA LYS A 115 -7.18 11.83 -16.37
C LYS A 115 -7.93 12.66 -15.32
N ILE A 116 -8.77 12.00 -14.51
CA ILE A 116 -9.48 12.66 -13.39
C ILE A 116 -8.50 12.89 -12.25
N SER A 117 -7.67 11.91 -11.92
CA SER A 117 -6.67 11.98 -10.87
C SER A 117 -5.74 13.18 -11.03
N MET A 118 -5.22 13.42 -12.25
CA MET A 118 -4.31 14.51 -12.56
C MET A 118 -4.91 15.92 -12.41
N ARG A 119 -6.23 16.05 -12.34
CA ARG A 119 -6.91 17.34 -12.06
C ARG A 119 -6.85 17.74 -10.60
N GLY A 120 -6.33 16.87 -9.76
CA GLY A 120 -6.33 17.01 -8.32
C GLY A 120 -7.63 16.57 -7.68
N THR A 121 -7.55 16.19 -6.41
CA THR A 121 -8.70 15.78 -5.60
C THR A 121 -8.55 16.37 -4.20
N GLU A 122 -9.66 16.50 -3.47
CA GLU A 122 -9.66 16.93 -2.07
C GLU A 122 -8.87 15.93 -1.18
N HIS A 123 -8.95 14.63 -1.54
CA HIS A 123 -8.27 13.55 -0.85
C HIS A 123 -7.26 12.85 -1.78
N PRO A 124 -6.06 13.44 -1.98
CA PRO A 124 -5.05 12.86 -2.86
C PRO A 124 -4.57 11.50 -2.36
N ILE A 125 -4.22 10.63 -3.30
CA ILE A 125 -3.70 9.29 -3.01
C ILE A 125 -2.40 9.38 -2.21
N HIS A 126 -1.50 10.29 -2.62
CA HIS A 126 -0.29 10.65 -1.87
C HIS A 126 -0.48 12.05 -1.29
N LEU A 127 -0.44 12.17 0.04
CA LEU A 127 -0.79 13.40 0.76
C LEU A 127 0.07 14.61 0.37
N ASP A 128 1.29 14.39 -0.09
CA ASP A 128 2.24 15.40 -0.55
C ASP A 128 2.09 15.77 -2.04
N LYS A 129 1.21 15.08 -2.80
CA LYS A 129 1.01 15.23 -4.24
C LYS A 129 -0.44 15.62 -4.57
N LYS A 130 -0.75 16.90 -4.55
CA LYS A 130 -2.12 17.41 -4.77
C LYS A 130 -2.73 17.02 -6.13
N ASP A 131 -1.89 16.85 -7.15
CA ASP A 131 -2.29 16.41 -8.51
C ASP A 131 -2.19 14.90 -8.71
N ASN A 132 -1.88 14.14 -7.65
CA ASN A 132 -1.62 12.70 -7.69
C ASN A 132 -0.53 12.25 -8.69
N ILE A 133 0.33 13.17 -9.13
CA ILE A 133 1.45 12.82 -10.00
C ILE A 133 2.65 12.49 -9.13
N LEU A 134 2.96 11.22 -9.05
CA LEU A 134 4.04 10.70 -8.21
C LEU A 134 5.42 11.03 -8.78
N ALA A 135 5.59 10.84 -10.08
CA ALA A 135 6.83 11.12 -10.80
C ALA A 135 6.56 11.58 -12.23
N ARG A 136 7.49 12.30 -12.81
CA ARG A 136 7.50 12.70 -14.22
C ARG A 136 8.83 12.30 -14.83
N SER A 137 8.80 11.64 -15.96
CA SER A 137 9.97 11.35 -16.77
C SER A 137 9.70 11.69 -18.22
N SER A 138 10.70 12.14 -18.93
CA SER A 138 10.64 12.40 -20.37
C SER A 138 11.90 11.88 -21.05
N PHE A 139 11.72 11.37 -22.24
CA PHE A 139 12.81 10.92 -23.09
C PHE A 139 12.51 11.37 -24.52
N ALA A 140 13.49 11.99 -25.16
CA ALA A 140 13.40 12.41 -26.55
C ALA A 140 14.72 12.17 -27.28
N ILE A 141 14.66 11.70 -28.51
CA ILE A 141 15.80 11.62 -29.44
C ILE A 141 15.48 12.47 -30.66
N GLY A 142 16.32 13.46 -30.94
CA GLY A 142 16.11 14.42 -32.00
C GLY A 142 15.01 15.45 -31.69
N ASP A 143 14.58 16.20 -32.70
CA ASP A 143 13.52 17.21 -32.59
C ASP A 143 12.17 16.56 -32.88
N VAL A 144 11.55 16.02 -31.82
CA VAL A 144 10.28 15.28 -31.89
C VAL A 144 9.13 16.20 -32.26
N ASP A 145 9.10 17.43 -31.72
CA ASP A 145 8.01 18.37 -31.96
C ASP A 145 7.95 18.79 -33.41
N SER A 146 9.09 19.20 -34.01
CA SER A 146 9.18 19.51 -35.44
C SER A 146 8.89 18.30 -36.33
N ALA A 147 9.17 17.09 -35.91
CA ALA A 147 8.81 15.89 -36.68
C ALA A 147 7.30 15.63 -36.64
N MET A 148 6.65 15.80 -35.48
CA MET A 148 5.19 15.62 -35.34
C MET A 148 4.39 16.65 -36.08
N GLU A 149 4.85 17.92 -36.13
CA GLU A 149 4.18 18.99 -36.92
C GLU A 149 4.18 18.74 -38.45
N LYS A 150 5.14 17.96 -38.96
CA LYS A 150 5.28 17.62 -40.37
C LYS A 150 4.52 16.37 -40.80
N LEU A 151 3.89 15.70 -39.86
CA LEU A 151 3.05 14.53 -40.17
C LEU A 151 1.69 14.98 -40.75
N PRO A 152 1.17 14.29 -41.76
CA PRO A 152 -0.12 14.61 -42.37
C PRO A 152 -1.29 14.32 -41.42
#